data_d9aa663a33c4bc86277827f84337eb54
#
_entry.id   d9aa663a33c4bc86277827f84337eb54
#
_cell.length_a   1.000
_cell.length_b   1.000
_cell.length_c   1.000
_cell.angle_alpha   90.00
_cell.angle_beta   90.00
_cell.angle_gamma   90.00
#
_symmetry.space_group_name_H-M   'P 1'
#
loop_
_entity.id
_entity.type
_entity.pdbx_description
1 polymer ?
#
loop_
_entity_poly.entity_id
_entity_poly.type
_entity_poly.pdbx_seq_one_letter_code
_entity_poly.pdbx_strand_id
1 'polypeptide(L)'
;PDEELIFSIYDRFHYITKVRVYLQNGRNEQAYHLLLKCAYYAKVMQRTYIDIEVKLLLAITQYRMGEKKWDETLGEALTKAEEYHFVRIITREGAAIRPLLQATSWKPSEVEKDLAQTRKNKQFWAKVQDETEKMARFYPAYLKVGVEEVTLSDTMLRILKLQADGMSKEKIAAELNMTTANVKYHTQQIYKRLGVSNKAGAVMEAGKRGLI
;
A
#
# COMPACT_ATOMS: atom_id res chain seq x y z
N PRO A 1 13.17 -22.74 -10.98
CA PRO A 1 12.80 -24.09 -10.60
C PRO A 1 11.33 -24.25 -10.89
N ASP A 2 11.02 -25.30 -11.63
CA ASP A 2 9.71 -25.58 -12.15
C ASP A 2 8.70 -25.69 -11.01
N GLU A 3 7.52 -25.09 -11.21
CA GLU A 3 6.43 -25.01 -10.24
C GLU A 3 5.80 -26.39 -9.92
N GLU A 4 6.28 -27.44 -10.54
CA GLU A 4 5.87 -28.84 -10.34
C GLU A 4 6.64 -29.57 -9.24
N LEU A 5 7.75 -29.02 -8.77
CA LEU A 5 8.51 -29.61 -7.67
C LEU A 5 7.79 -29.44 -6.34
N ILE A 6 7.71 -30.52 -5.59
CA ILE A 6 7.11 -30.70 -4.28
C ILE A 6 7.18 -29.41 -3.45
N PHE A 7 6.01 -28.79 -3.20
CA PHE A 7 5.90 -27.61 -2.34
C PHE A 7 6.43 -27.97 -0.94
N SER A 8 7.55 -27.36 -0.57
CA SER A 8 8.17 -27.58 0.73
C SER A 8 7.86 -26.44 1.68
N ILE A 9 7.37 -26.75 2.87
CA ILE A 9 7.10 -25.76 3.90
C ILE A 9 8.38 -25.03 4.36
N TYR A 10 9.55 -25.67 4.19
CA TYR A 10 10.84 -25.08 4.51
C TYR A 10 11.20 -23.92 3.57
N ASP A 11 10.61 -23.91 2.37
CA ASP A 11 10.81 -22.88 1.35
C ASP A 11 9.80 -21.73 1.45
N ARG A 12 9.05 -21.61 2.54
CA ARG A 12 8.04 -20.58 2.76
C ARG A 12 8.53 -19.17 2.42
N PHE A 13 9.71 -18.83 2.90
CA PHE A 13 10.29 -17.50 2.62
C PHE A 13 10.54 -17.28 1.14
N HIS A 14 10.90 -18.33 0.43
CA HIS A 14 11.09 -18.32 -1.02
C HIS A 14 9.77 -18.02 -1.74
N TYR A 15 8.69 -18.74 -1.39
CA TYR A 15 7.38 -18.53 -2.01
C TYR A 15 6.81 -17.14 -1.71
N ILE A 16 6.87 -16.70 -0.48
CA ILE A 16 6.39 -15.36 -0.09
C ILE A 16 7.22 -14.25 -0.76
N THR A 17 8.53 -14.42 -0.88
CA THR A 17 9.39 -13.50 -1.63
C THR A 17 9.03 -13.51 -3.12
N LYS A 18 8.82 -14.68 -3.71
CA LYS A 18 8.40 -14.83 -5.11
C LYS A 18 7.05 -14.16 -5.38
N VAL A 19 6.09 -14.30 -4.46
CA VAL A 19 4.80 -13.59 -4.51
C VAL A 19 5.02 -12.07 -4.56
N ARG A 20 5.85 -11.53 -3.67
CA ARG A 20 6.14 -10.08 -3.65
C ARG A 20 6.80 -9.61 -4.94
N VAL A 21 7.71 -10.42 -5.52
CA VAL A 21 8.32 -10.13 -6.83
C VAL A 21 7.27 -10.16 -7.95
N TYR A 22 6.34 -11.12 -7.94
CA TYR A 22 5.24 -11.14 -8.91
C TYR A 22 4.36 -9.92 -8.79
N LEU A 23 3.98 -9.54 -7.57
CA LEU A 23 3.18 -8.34 -7.32
C LEU A 23 3.91 -7.07 -7.77
N GLN A 24 5.22 -7.00 -7.59
CA GLN A 24 6.05 -5.88 -8.06
C GLN A 24 6.01 -5.74 -9.58
N ASN A 25 6.01 -6.87 -10.30
CA ASN A 25 6.03 -6.91 -11.75
C ASN A 25 4.62 -6.93 -12.38
N GLY A 26 3.56 -6.67 -11.61
CA GLY A 26 2.19 -6.69 -12.09
C GLY A 26 1.65 -8.09 -12.44
N ARG A 27 2.39 -9.15 -12.10
CA ARG A 27 2.02 -10.55 -12.40
C ARG A 27 1.05 -11.06 -11.34
N ASN A 28 -0.12 -10.41 -11.24
CA ASN A 28 -1.09 -10.67 -10.18
C ASN A 28 -1.66 -12.09 -10.22
N GLU A 29 -1.94 -12.64 -11.41
CA GLU A 29 -2.45 -14.02 -11.55
C GLU A 29 -1.45 -15.06 -11.04
N GLN A 30 -0.16 -14.90 -11.37
CA GLN A 30 0.88 -15.82 -10.89
C GLN A 30 1.06 -15.73 -9.37
N ALA A 31 0.98 -14.51 -8.81
CA ALA A 31 0.95 -14.31 -7.36
C ALA A 31 -0.26 -15.00 -6.73
N TYR A 32 -1.45 -14.84 -7.33
CA TYR A 32 -2.70 -15.45 -6.87
C TYR A 32 -2.61 -16.96 -6.79
N HIS A 33 -2.20 -17.62 -7.89
CA HIS A 33 -2.08 -19.09 -7.92
C HIS A 33 -1.07 -19.63 -6.90
N LEU A 34 0.07 -18.94 -6.73
CA LEU A 34 1.06 -19.34 -5.73
C LEU A 34 0.52 -19.16 -4.31
N LEU A 35 -0.21 -18.07 -4.05
CA LEU A 35 -0.83 -17.81 -2.75
C LEU A 35 -1.91 -18.83 -2.40
N LEU A 36 -2.70 -19.33 -3.37
CA LEU A 36 -3.66 -20.40 -3.12
C LEU A 36 -2.98 -21.69 -2.65
N LYS A 37 -1.84 -22.05 -3.25
CA LYS A 37 -1.03 -23.18 -2.77
C LYS A 37 -0.53 -22.94 -1.35
N CYS A 38 -0.01 -21.74 -1.07
CA CYS A 38 0.44 -21.38 0.28
C CYS A 38 -0.69 -21.42 1.32
N ALA A 39 -1.89 -20.93 0.96
CA ALA A 39 -3.07 -20.94 1.83
C ALA A 39 -3.51 -22.37 2.20
N TYR A 40 -3.54 -23.26 1.21
CA TYR A 40 -3.83 -24.67 1.45
C TYR A 40 -2.87 -25.27 2.48
N TYR A 41 -1.57 -25.05 2.31
CA TYR A 41 -0.55 -25.54 3.23
C TYR A 41 -0.67 -24.93 4.63
N ALA A 42 -0.88 -23.63 4.72
CA ALA A 42 -1.05 -22.96 6.01
C ALA A 42 -2.24 -23.54 6.80
N LYS A 43 -3.33 -23.86 6.09
CA LYS A 43 -4.52 -24.50 6.67
C LYS A 43 -4.24 -25.91 7.12
N VAL A 44 -3.65 -26.77 6.26
CA VAL A 44 -3.37 -28.18 6.57
C VAL A 44 -2.39 -28.30 7.73
N MET A 45 -1.36 -27.45 7.78
CA MET A 45 -0.33 -27.45 8.81
C MET A 45 -0.71 -26.63 10.06
N GLN A 46 -1.93 -26.07 10.10
CA GLN A 46 -2.44 -25.26 11.22
C GLN A 46 -1.49 -24.13 11.66
N ARG A 47 -0.84 -23.47 10.70
CA ARG A 47 0.15 -22.41 10.94
C ARG A 47 -0.52 -21.04 10.89
N THR A 48 -1.10 -20.60 11.99
CA THR A 48 -1.85 -19.33 12.10
C THR A 48 -1.09 -18.12 11.57
N TYR A 49 0.20 -17.95 11.94
CA TYR A 49 1.00 -16.83 11.46
C TYR A 49 1.14 -16.84 9.93
N ILE A 50 1.37 -18.01 9.33
CA ILE A 50 1.50 -18.16 7.88
C ILE A 50 0.15 -17.92 7.20
N ASP A 51 -0.94 -18.41 7.77
CA ASP A 51 -2.30 -18.22 7.26
C ASP A 51 -2.65 -16.74 7.19
N ILE A 52 -2.34 -15.97 8.24
CA ILE A 52 -2.54 -14.51 8.25
C ILE A 52 -1.70 -13.85 7.16
N GLU A 53 -0.39 -14.15 7.08
CA GLU A 53 0.51 -13.57 6.09
C GLU A 53 0.03 -13.82 4.65
N VAL A 54 -0.34 -15.05 4.36
CA VAL A 54 -0.81 -15.46 3.03
C VAL A 54 -2.13 -14.79 2.70
N LYS A 55 -3.07 -14.72 3.64
CA LYS A 55 -4.37 -14.05 3.42
C LYS A 55 -4.23 -12.54 3.21
N LEU A 56 -3.33 -11.87 3.91
CA LEU A 56 -3.04 -10.45 3.66
C LEU A 56 -2.53 -10.23 2.23
N LEU A 57 -1.57 -11.02 1.78
CA LEU A 57 -1.05 -10.94 0.42
C LEU A 57 -2.11 -11.35 -0.63
N LEU A 58 -2.96 -12.33 -0.31
CA LEU A 58 -4.05 -12.75 -1.17
C LEU A 58 -5.09 -11.63 -1.32
N ALA A 59 -5.47 -10.97 -0.23
CA ALA A 59 -6.37 -9.82 -0.27
C ALA A 59 -5.80 -8.67 -1.10
N ILE A 60 -4.50 -8.36 -0.96
CA ILE A 60 -3.80 -7.37 -1.79
C ILE A 60 -3.86 -7.77 -3.28
N THR A 61 -3.63 -9.05 -3.58
CA THR A 61 -3.65 -9.55 -4.95
C THR A 61 -5.05 -9.45 -5.56
N GLN A 62 -6.07 -9.89 -4.82
CA GLN A 62 -7.48 -9.80 -5.22
C GLN A 62 -7.92 -8.36 -5.44
N TYR A 63 -7.53 -7.45 -4.54
CA TYR A 63 -7.80 -6.02 -4.69
C TYR A 63 -7.20 -5.46 -6.00
N ARG A 64 -5.96 -5.84 -6.33
CA ARG A 64 -5.30 -5.46 -7.59
C ARG A 64 -5.97 -6.03 -8.84
N MET A 65 -6.57 -7.21 -8.72
CA MET A 65 -7.31 -7.86 -9.80
C MET A 65 -8.76 -7.36 -9.93
N GLY A 66 -9.21 -6.50 -9.02
CA GLY A 66 -10.59 -6.01 -8.98
C GLY A 66 -11.61 -7.04 -8.48
N GLU A 67 -11.17 -8.11 -7.84
CA GLU A 67 -12.04 -9.14 -7.28
C GLU A 67 -12.70 -8.64 -6.00
N LYS A 68 -14.01 -8.72 -5.89
CA LYS A 68 -14.78 -8.28 -4.70
C LYS A 68 -14.46 -9.06 -3.43
N LYS A 69 -13.92 -10.26 -3.55
CA LYS A 69 -13.63 -11.15 -2.44
C LYS A 69 -12.50 -10.66 -1.52
N TRP A 70 -11.74 -9.65 -1.94
CA TRP A 70 -10.60 -9.13 -1.17
C TRP A 70 -10.98 -8.71 0.26
N ASP A 71 -12.16 -8.12 0.45
CA ASP A 71 -12.60 -7.60 1.76
C ASP A 71 -12.91 -8.73 2.75
N GLU A 72 -13.56 -9.80 2.30
CA GLU A 72 -13.78 -11.01 3.09
C GLU A 72 -12.44 -11.67 3.48
N THR A 73 -11.54 -11.85 2.50
CA THR A 73 -10.21 -12.43 2.73
C THR A 73 -9.39 -11.60 3.71
N LEU A 74 -9.45 -10.28 3.58
CA LEU A 74 -8.80 -9.35 4.51
C LEU A 74 -9.42 -9.47 5.91
N GLY A 75 -10.74 -9.49 6.01
CA GLY A 75 -11.48 -9.60 7.27
C GLY A 75 -11.09 -10.84 8.07
N GLU A 76 -10.96 -11.99 7.39
CA GLU A 76 -10.48 -13.23 8.01
C GLU A 76 -9.06 -13.09 8.59
N ALA A 77 -8.17 -12.44 7.85
CA ALA A 77 -6.79 -12.21 8.30
C ALA A 77 -6.74 -11.25 9.48
N LEU A 78 -7.51 -10.15 9.44
CA LEU A 78 -7.56 -9.14 10.49
C LEU A 78 -8.15 -9.70 11.78
N THR A 79 -9.21 -10.49 11.70
CA THR A 79 -9.83 -11.15 12.87
C THR A 79 -8.83 -12.05 13.59
N LYS A 80 -8.09 -12.88 12.84
CA LYS A 80 -7.05 -13.70 13.45
C LYS A 80 -5.87 -12.88 13.97
N ALA A 81 -5.47 -11.84 13.26
CA ALA A 81 -4.40 -10.97 13.71
C ALA A 81 -4.77 -10.19 14.97
N GLU A 82 -6.04 -9.81 15.14
CA GLU A 82 -6.59 -9.20 16.35
C GLU A 82 -6.52 -10.15 17.53
N GLU A 83 -6.96 -11.40 17.37
CA GLU A 83 -6.92 -12.44 18.41
C GLU A 83 -5.51 -12.63 19.00
N TYR A 84 -4.48 -12.63 18.14
CA TYR A 84 -3.09 -12.81 18.54
C TYR A 84 -2.31 -11.50 18.71
N HIS A 85 -2.94 -10.36 18.53
CA HIS A 85 -2.33 -9.02 18.58
C HIS A 85 -1.12 -8.85 17.64
N PHE A 86 -1.19 -9.47 16.45
CA PHE A 86 -0.11 -9.45 15.45
C PHE A 86 -0.15 -8.19 14.58
N VAL A 87 0.29 -7.06 15.11
CA VAL A 87 0.32 -5.78 14.39
C VAL A 87 1.29 -5.80 13.20
N ARG A 88 2.54 -6.20 13.44
CA ARG A 88 3.60 -6.08 12.43
C ARG A 88 3.40 -6.90 11.17
N ILE A 89 2.68 -8.02 11.23
CA ILE A 89 2.40 -8.84 10.05
C ILE A 89 1.53 -8.09 9.04
N ILE A 90 0.66 -7.20 9.53
CA ILE A 90 -0.19 -6.36 8.71
C ILE A 90 0.60 -5.15 8.22
N THR A 91 1.19 -4.41 9.17
CA THR A 91 1.77 -3.08 8.91
C THR A 91 3.01 -3.13 8.02
N ARG A 92 3.74 -4.26 8.00
CA ARG A 92 4.91 -4.43 7.12
C ARG A 92 4.58 -4.41 5.64
N GLU A 93 3.33 -4.65 5.23
CA GLU A 93 2.89 -4.54 3.85
C GLU A 93 2.64 -3.07 3.43
N GLY A 94 2.71 -2.13 4.37
CA GLY A 94 2.81 -0.68 4.18
C GLY A 94 1.88 -0.12 3.12
N ALA A 95 2.47 0.43 2.06
CA ALA A 95 1.72 1.06 0.97
C ALA A 95 0.79 0.08 0.22
N ALA A 96 1.09 -1.21 0.21
CA ALA A 96 0.26 -2.20 -0.47
C ALA A 96 -1.05 -2.50 0.27
N ILE A 97 -1.01 -2.54 1.60
CA ILE A 97 -2.18 -2.86 2.43
C ILE A 97 -3.00 -1.62 2.79
N ARG A 98 -2.40 -0.43 2.80
CA ARG A 98 -3.04 0.82 3.22
C ARG A 98 -4.39 1.09 2.56
N PRO A 99 -4.54 1.03 1.21
CA PRO A 99 -5.84 1.27 0.57
C PRO A 99 -6.91 0.27 0.99
N LEU A 100 -6.53 -0.99 1.25
CA LEU A 100 -7.45 -2.01 1.71
C LEU A 100 -7.95 -1.70 3.14
N LEU A 101 -7.04 -1.30 4.05
CA LEU A 101 -7.41 -0.92 5.43
C LEU A 101 -8.31 0.31 5.49
N GLN A 102 -8.22 1.21 4.51
CA GLN A 102 -9.08 2.39 4.40
C GLN A 102 -10.46 2.05 3.83
N ALA A 103 -10.55 1.04 2.97
CA ALA A 103 -11.77 0.67 2.26
C ALA A 103 -12.55 -0.50 2.88
N THR A 104 -11.91 -1.26 3.79
CA THR A 104 -12.52 -2.48 4.36
C THR A 104 -13.77 -2.20 5.20
N SER A 105 -14.73 -3.09 5.10
CA SER A 105 -15.91 -3.14 5.96
C SER A 105 -15.62 -3.74 7.34
N TRP A 106 -14.49 -4.41 7.52
CA TRP A 106 -14.12 -5.05 8.78
C TRP A 106 -13.99 -4.06 9.94
N LYS A 107 -14.43 -4.47 11.12
CA LYS A 107 -14.35 -3.68 12.37
C LYS A 107 -13.78 -4.53 13.48
N PRO A 108 -13.08 -3.90 14.45
CA PRO A 108 -12.61 -4.58 15.67
C PRO A 108 -13.75 -5.27 16.40
N SER A 109 -13.47 -6.45 16.91
CA SER A 109 -14.45 -7.26 17.63
C SER A 109 -14.91 -6.57 18.92
N GLU A 110 -16.21 -6.47 19.11
CA GLU A 110 -16.83 -5.99 20.34
C GLU A 110 -17.26 -7.18 21.19
N VAL A 111 -16.79 -7.19 22.45
CA VAL A 111 -17.12 -8.27 23.39
C VAL A 111 -18.09 -7.69 24.41
N GLU A 112 -19.39 -8.04 24.30
CA GLU A 112 -20.48 -7.46 25.09
C GLU A 112 -20.25 -7.51 26.61
N LYS A 113 -19.62 -8.58 27.09
CA LYS A 113 -19.38 -8.78 28.53
C LYS A 113 -17.98 -8.42 28.99
N ASP A 114 -17.09 -8.00 28.09
CA ASP A 114 -15.70 -7.63 28.39
C ASP A 114 -15.31 -6.32 27.71
N LEU A 115 -15.61 -5.23 28.42
CA LEU A 115 -15.23 -3.89 27.97
C LEU A 115 -13.72 -3.67 27.89
N ALA A 116 -12.94 -4.41 28.70
CA ALA A 116 -11.48 -4.31 28.66
C ALA A 116 -10.94 -4.94 27.38
N GLN A 117 -11.46 -6.08 26.97
CA GLN A 117 -11.10 -6.73 25.70
C GLN A 117 -11.52 -5.87 24.51
N THR A 118 -12.73 -5.35 24.52
CA THR A 118 -13.21 -4.41 23.46
C THR A 118 -12.28 -3.20 23.33
N ARG A 119 -11.80 -2.64 24.45
CA ARG A 119 -10.83 -1.53 24.41
C ARG A 119 -9.50 -1.96 23.81
N LYS A 120 -8.98 -3.14 24.17
CA LYS A 120 -7.75 -3.69 23.57
C LYS A 120 -7.87 -3.89 22.06
N ASN A 121 -9.00 -4.39 21.58
CA ASN A 121 -9.26 -4.58 20.16
C ASN A 121 -9.28 -3.25 19.40
N LYS A 122 -9.94 -2.22 19.97
CA LYS A 122 -9.91 -0.86 19.39
C LYS A 122 -8.51 -0.26 19.38
N GLN A 123 -7.71 -0.49 20.45
CA GLN A 123 -6.31 -0.06 20.49
C GLN A 123 -5.43 -0.79 19.48
N PHE A 124 -5.63 -2.10 19.31
CA PHE A 124 -4.96 -2.88 18.26
C PHE A 124 -5.21 -2.26 16.88
N TRP A 125 -6.48 -1.97 16.54
CA TRP A 125 -6.83 -1.38 15.26
C TRP A 125 -6.20 0.00 15.05
N ALA A 126 -6.30 0.87 16.04
CA ALA A 126 -5.68 2.20 15.98
C ALA A 126 -4.16 2.10 15.73
N LYS A 127 -3.49 1.14 16.39
CA LYS A 127 -2.07 0.88 16.20
C LYS A 127 -1.76 0.35 14.80
N VAL A 128 -2.58 -0.54 14.26
CA VAL A 128 -2.44 -1.05 12.88
C VAL A 128 -2.53 0.11 11.89
N GLN A 129 -3.50 1.00 12.05
CA GLN A 129 -3.67 2.16 11.16
C GLN A 129 -2.46 3.12 11.24
N ASP A 130 -2.05 3.52 12.45
CA ASP A 130 -0.94 4.44 12.66
C ASP A 130 0.39 3.88 12.13
N GLU A 131 0.72 2.63 12.47
CA GLU A 131 1.95 2.00 12.02
C GLU A 131 1.94 1.74 10.49
N THR A 132 0.78 1.41 9.91
CA THR A 132 0.69 1.26 8.45
C THR A 132 0.94 2.58 7.73
N GLU A 133 0.42 3.70 8.22
CA GLU A 133 0.70 5.01 7.65
C GLU A 133 2.19 5.38 7.73
N LYS A 134 2.84 5.06 8.85
CA LYS A 134 4.29 5.24 9.01
C LYS A 134 5.07 4.37 8.01
N MET A 135 4.74 3.08 7.95
CA MET A 135 5.40 2.13 7.06
C MET A 135 5.20 2.47 5.58
N ALA A 136 4.01 2.93 5.20
CA ALA A 136 3.70 3.30 3.82
C ALA A 136 4.60 4.43 3.27
N ARG A 137 5.13 5.28 4.15
CA ARG A 137 6.07 6.36 3.76
C ARG A 137 7.44 5.83 3.36
N PHE A 138 7.86 4.72 3.94
CA PHE A 138 9.19 4.11 3.72
C PHE A 138 9.16 2.97 2.71
N TYR A 139 7.98 2.54 2.29
CA TYR A 139 7.84 1.41 1.38
C TYR A 139 8.20 1.80 -0.05
N PRO A 140 8.90 0.92 -0.79
CA PRO A 140 9.22 1.14 -2.20
C PRO A 140 7.98 1.42 -3.04
N ALA A 141 8.13 2.27 -4.06
CA ALA A 141 7.04 2.71 -4.93
C ALA A 141 6.26 1.56 -5.59
N TYR A 142 6.92 0.44 -5.86
CA TYR A 142 6.33 -0.74 -6.50
C TYR A 142 5.24 -1.45 -5.67
N LEU A 143 5.17 -1.20 -4.37
CA LEU A 143 4.10 -1.72 -3.51
C LEU A 143 2.90 -0.77 -3.44
N LYS A 144 2.96 0.39 -4.08
CA LYS A 144 1.86 1.34 -4.16
C LYS A 144 0.84 0.82 -5.18
N VAL A 145 -0.27 0.30 -4.69
CA VAL A 145 -1.38 -0.18 -5.55
C VAL A 145 -2.18 1.00 -6.07
N GLY A 146 -2.44 1.02 -7.38
CA GLY A 146 -3.45 1.92 -7.98
C GLY A 146 -3.09 3.41 -8.00
N VAL A 147 -1.88 3.78 -7.63
CA VAL A 147 -1.33 5.07 -8.02
C VAL A 147 -0.68 4.84 -9.37
N GLU A 148 -1.31 5.29 -10.45
CA GLU A 148 -0.53 5.62 -11.65
C GLU A 148 0.71 6.34 -11.13
N GLU A 149 1.90 5.79 -11.41
CA GLU A 149 3.14 6.50 -11.09
C GLU A 149 3.02 7.84 -11.80
N VAL A 150 2.71 8.87 -11.03
CA VAL A 150 2.76 10.23 -11.55
C VAL A 150 4.23 10.54 -11.75
N THR A 151 4.75 10.09 -12.89
CA THR A 151 6.09 10.43 -13.30
C THR A 151 6.10 11.90 -13.67
N LEU A 152 6.60 12.72 -12.77
CA LEU A 152 6.94 14.11 -13.06
C LEU A 152 8.37 14.13 -13.61
N SER A 153 8.60 14.88 -14.70
CA SER A 153 9.96 15.10 -15.18
C SER A 153 10.75 15.91 -14.16
N ASP A 154 12.08 15.83 -14.22
CA ASP A 154 12.98 16.58 -13.33
C ASP A 154 12.64 18.08 -13.31
N THR A 155 12.31 18.65 -14.47
CA THR A 155 11.85 20.05 -14.59
C THR A 155 10.55 20.28 -13.79
N MET A 156 9.57 19.36 -13.89
CA MET A 156 8.32 19.46 -13.14
C MET A 156 8.55 19.34 -11.63
N LEU A 157 9.42 18.44 -11.20
CA LEU A 157 9.79 18.28 -9.80
C LEU A 157 10.48 19.53 -9.25
N ARG A 158 11.39 20.13 -10.01
CA ARG A 158 12.05 21.39 -9.62
C ARG A 158 11.04 22.54 -9.51
N ILE A 159 10.14 22.70 -10.47
CA ILE A 159 9.08 23.70 -10.41
C ILE A 159 8.21 23.49 -9.17
N LEU A 160 7.84 22.25 -8.88
CA LEU A 160 6.97 21.92 -7.76
C LEU A 160 7.64 22.21 -6.41
N LYS A 161 8.94 21.90 -6.26
CA LYS A 161 9.74 22.26 -5.08
C LYS A 161 9.80 23.76 -4.86
N LEU A 162 10.16 24.53 -5.91
CA LEU A 162 10.20 25.97 -5.83
C LEU A 162 8.81 26.61 -5.54
N GLN A 163 7.74 25.97 -6.00
CA GLN A 163 6.37 26.34 -5.61
C GLN A 163 6.11 26.04 -4.13
N ALA A 164 6.59 24.90 -3.61
CA ALA A 164 6.47 24.57 -2.18
C ALA A 164 7.20 25.61 -1.31
N ASP A 165 8.36 26.07 -1.77
CA ASP A 165 9.18 27.14 -1.13
C ASP A 165 8.54 28.54 -1.25
N GLY A 166 7.34 28.64 -1.80
CA GLY A 166 6.59 29.90 -1.87
C GLY A 166 6.93 30.81 -3.04
N MET A 167 7.82 30.42 -3.95
CA MET A 167 8.24 31.27 -5.07
C MET A 167 7.09 31.61 -6.04
N SER A 168 7.14 32.83 -6.59
CA SER A 168 6.26 33.26 -7.67
C SER A 168 6.67 32.64 -9.01
N LYS A 169 5.76 32.60 -9.99
CA LYS A 169 6.04 32.04 -11.33
C LYS A 169 7.18 32.79 -12.04
N GLU A 170 7.29 34.08 -11.84
CA GLU A 170 8.31 34.94 -12.41
C GLU A 170 9.70 34.58 -11.82
N LYS A 171 9.77 34.41 -10.50
CA LYS A 171 11.00 33.97 -9.83
C LYS A 171 11.43 32.55 -10.25
N ILE A 172 10.45 31.63 -10.36
CA ILE A 172 10.73 30.27 -10.85
C ILE A 172 11.23 30.29 -12.30
N ALA A 173 10.64 31.13 -13.14
CA ALA A 173 11.07 31.31 -14.52
C ALA A 173 12.53 31.81 -14.63
N ALA A 174 12.89 32.79 -13.80
CA ALA A 174 14.26 33.30 -13.72
C ALA A 174 15.25 32.24 -13.21
N GLU A 175 14.88 31.53 -12.13
CA GLU A 175 15.72 30.49 -11.51
C GLU A 175 16.01 29.32 -12.45
N LEU A 176 15.04 28.94 -13.28
CA LEU A 176 15.13 27.78 -14.17
C LEU A 176 15.53 28.17 -15.61
N ASN A 177 15.85 29.47 -15.87
CA ASN A 177 16.12 30.00 -17.21
C ASN A 177 15.00 29.65 -18.22
N MET A 178 13.76 29.83 -17.81
CA MET A 178 12.55 29.53 -18.59
C MET A 178 11.68 30.77 -18.76
N THR A 179 10.77 30.72 -19.72
CA THR A 179 9.70 31.74 -19.81
C THR A 179 8.61 31.48 -18.78
N THR A 180 7.94 32.51 -18.31
CA THR A 180 6.75 32.37 -17.41
C THR A 180 5.65 31.57 -18.05
N ALA A 181 5.52 31.62 -19.38
CA ALA A 181 4.59 30.76 -20.13
C ALA A 181 4.90 29.28 -20.01
N ASN A 182 6.20 28.90 -20.08
CA ASN A 182 6.64 27.51 -19.90
C ASN A 182 6.42 27.04 -18.45
N VAL A 183 6.70 27.88 -17.45
CA VAL A 183 6.42 27.56 -16.05
C VAL A 183 4.90 27.34 -15.86
N LYS A 184 4.06 28.17 -16.44
CA LYS A 184 2.59 28.01 -16.39
C LYS A 184 2.15 26.69 -17.03
N TYR A 185 2.69 26.36 -18.22
CA TYR A 185 2.41 25.10 -18.91
C TYR A 185 2.77 23.89 -18.03
N HIS A 186 4.01 23.83 -17.51
CA HIS A 186 4.44 22.73 -16.64
C HIS A 186 3.61 22.66 -15.36
N THR A 187 3.24 23.78 -14.76
CA THR A 187 2.37 23.83 -13.59
C THR A 187 1.00 23.20 -13.87
N GLN A 188 0.40 23.49 -15.03
CA GLN A 188 -0.87 22.89 -15.43
C GLN A 188 -0.73 21.37 -15.65
N GLN A 189 0.37 20.94 -16.27
CA GLN A 189 0.65 19.50 -16.44
C GLN A 189 0.87 18.78 -15.08
N ILE A 190 1.55 19.43 -14.13
CA ILE A 190 1.71 18.92 -12.75
C ILE A 190 0.32 18.75 -12.10
N TYR A 191 -0.54 19.77 -12.16
CA TYR A 191 -1.87 19.71 -11.56
C TYR A 191 -2.73 18.60 -12.18
N LYS A 192 -2.71 18.49 -13.53
CA LYS A 192 -3.41 17.41 -14.24
C LYS A 192 -2.94 16.04 -13.81
N ARG A 193 -1.61 15.82 -13.73
CA ARG A 193 -1.01 14.53 -13.35
C ARG A 193 -1.25 14.18 -11.88
N LEU A 194 -1.27 15.17 -10.99
CA LEU A 194 -1.56 15.00 -9.58
C LEU A 194 -3.06 14.91 -9.26
N GLY A 195 -3.94 15.21 -10.24
CA GLY A 195 -5.38 15.22 -10.05
C GLY A 195 -5.87 16.37 -9.15
N VAL A 196 -5.20 17.52 -9.19
CA VAL A 196 -5.49 18.69 -8.33
C VAL A 196 -5.74 19.94 -9.17
N SER A 197 -6.37 20.96 -8.56
CA SER A 197 -6.73 22.19 -9.27
C SER A 197 -5.92 23.44 -8.86
N ASN A 198 -5.10 23.34 -7.81
CA ASN A 198 -4.39 24.50 -7.26
C ASN A 198 -3.02 24.13 -6.67
N LYS A 199 -2.23 25.17 -6.37
CA LYS A 199 -0.87 25.07 -5.82
C LYS A 199 -0.82 24.32 -4.48
N ALA A 200 -1.71 24.67 -3.56
CA ALA A 200 -1.73 24.06 -2.22
C ALA A 200 -2.05 22.56 -2.31
N GLY A 201 -3.03 22.19 -3.13
CA GLY A 201 -3.35 20.79 -3.43
C GLY A 201 -2.19 20.04 -4.07
N ALA A 202 -1.45 20.67 -5.00
CA ALA A 202 -0.31 20.06 -5.65
C ALA A 202 0.86 19.77 -4.68
N VAL A 203 1.18 20.73 -3.82
CA VAL A 203 2.23 20.55 -2.79
C VAL A 203 1.84 19.49 -1.78
N MET A 204 0.59 19.50 -1.30
CA MET A 204 0.10 18.50 -0.36
C MET A 204 0.10 17.09 -0.97
N GLU A 205 -0.40 16.95 -2.19
CA GLU A 205 -0.48 15.66 -2.86
C GLU A 205 0.90 15.12 -3.23
N ALA A 206 1.82 15.99 -3.64
CA ALA A 206 3.20 15.63 -3.91
C ALA A 206 3.95 15.19 -2.64
N GLY A 207 3.73 15.87 -1.52
CA GLY A 207 4.25 15.45 -0.20
C GLY A 207 3.71 14.09 0.23
N LYS A 208 2.41 13.83 0.04
CA LYS A 208 1.79 12.50 0.31
C LYS A 208 2.41 11.39 -0.54
N ARG A 209 2.78 11.70 -1.78
CA ARG A 209 3.40 10.74 -2.73
C ARG A 209 4.92 10.64 -2.59
N GLY A 210 5.54 11.45 -1.73
CA GLY A 210 6.99 11.47 -1.53
C GLY A 210 7.76 11.98 -2.76
N LEU A 211 7.16 12.88 -3.54
CA LEU A 211 7.78 13.51 -4.71
C LEU A 211 8.61 14.75 -4.35
N ILE A 212 8.27 15.37 -3.22
CA ILE A 212 8.95 16.53 -2.64
C ILE A 212 9.02 16.41 -1.13
#